data_9c8e9de7164488130effd25cc21d6748
#
_entry.id   9c8e9de7164488130effd25cc21d6748
#
_cell.length_a   1.000
_cell.length_b   1.000
_cell.length_c   1.000
_cell.angle_alpha   90.00
_cell.angle_beta   90.00
_cell.angle_gamma   90.00
#
_symmetry.space_group_name_H-M   'P 1'
#
loop_
_entity.id
_entity.type
_entity.pdbx_description
1 polymer ?
#
loop_
_entity_poly.entity_id
_entity_poly.type
_entity_poly.pdbx_seq_one_letter_code
_entity_poly.pdbx_strand_id
1 'polypeptide(L)'
;MSRSRLKSPFRSKFEEDVAKVLTKGFEYEPFRVPYIIKREYCPDFVHEATGTLVECKGFFREGDTKKYKSVRDCLPDHQRLVFVLMKPEKKIRKGAKMTMAQWCEKENIAWYSRDTLKELIRDVTNTGGN
;
A
#
# COMPACT_ATOMS: atom_id res chain seq x y z
N MET A 1 35.61 -21.58 13.92
CA MET A 1 35.19 -21.40 14.30
C MET A 1 34.78 -20.32 14.83
N SER A 2 34.57 -20.19 15.33
CA SER A 2 34.08 -19.29 15.99
C SER A 2 34.23 -17.94 15.60
N ARG A 3 35.03 -17.59 14.95
CA ARG A 3 35.17 -16.37 14.57
C ARG A 3 34.04 -15.79 14.00
N SER A 4 33.12 -16.46 13.51
CA SER A 4 31.96 -15.88 12.97
C SER A 4 31.23 -15.07 13.99
N ARG A 5 31.52 -15.37 15.24
CA ARG A 5 30.86 -14.65 16.20
C ARG A 5 31.46 -13.36 16.39
N LEU A 6 32.65 -13.17 15.98
CA LEU A 6 33.31 -11.91 16.07
C LEU A 6 33.04 -11.13 14.83
N LYS A 7 31.83 -11.29 14.31
CA LYS A 7 31.58 -10.63 13.09
C LYS A 7 31.56 -9.14 13.23
N SER A 8 32.02 -8.54 12.18
CA SER A 8 32.05 -7.10 12.01
C SER A 8 30.65 -6.54 11.97
N PRO A 9 30.40 -5.33 12.45
CA PRO A 9 29.11 -4.69 12.29
C PRO A 9 28.86 -4.29 10.84
N PHE A 10 29.87 -4.34 10.01
CA PHE A 10 29.75 -3.88 8.62
C PHE A 10 29.17 -4.97 7.73
N ARG A 11 28.42 -4.57 6.70
CA ARG A 11 27.76 -5.51 5.82
C ARG A 11 28.66 -6.08 4.75
N SER A 12 29.80 -5.43 4.49
CA SER A 12 30.68 -5.87 3.42
C SER A 12 32.13 -5.60 3.78
N LYS A 13 33.00 -6.31 3.07
CA LYS A 13 34.43 -6.09 3.22
C LYS A 13 34.81 -4.67 2.81
N PHE A 14 34.14 -4.14 1.80
CA PHE A 14 34.39 -2.77 1.35
C PHE A 14 34.11 -1.77 2.46
N GLU A 15 32.99 -1.95 3.17
CA GLU A 15 32.65 -1.08 4.29
C GLU A 15 33.69 -1.17 5.40
N GLU A 16 34.21 -2.38 5.66
CA GLU A 16 35.26 -2.53 6.64
C GLU A 16 36.52 -1.76 6.24
N ASP A 17 36.87 -1.84 4.96
CA ASP A 17 38.05 -1.15 4.49
C ASP A 17 37.89 0.36 4.59
N VAL A 18 36.70 0.87 4.29
CA VAL A 18 36.43 2.30 4.41
C VAL A 18 36.48 2.73 5.87
N ALA A 19 35.94 1.89 6.76
CA ALA A 19 35.91 2.20 8.19
C ALA A 19 37.33 2.35 8.76
N LYS A 20 38.30 1.65 8.18
CA LYS A 20 39.68 1.77 8.66
C LYS A 20 40.26 3.14 8.38
N VAL A 21 39.71 3.84 7.41
CA VAL A 21 40.18 5.19 7.02
C VAL A 21 39.34 6.26 7.71
N LEU A 22 38.01 6.06 7.73
CA LEU A 22 37.10 7.03 8.34
C LEU A 22 37.02 6.76 9.86
N THR A 23 37.95 7.34 10.59
CA THR A 23 38.05 7.05 12.03
C THR A 23 37.48 8.16 12.89
N LYS A 24 38.21 9.26 13.05
CA LYS A 24 37.76 10.31 13.97
C LYS A 24 36.59 11.10 13.41
N GLY A 25 35.56 11.23 14.20
CA GLY A 25 34.41 12.04 13.82
C GLY A 25 33.41 11.34 12.96
N PHE A 26 33.66 10.08 12.58
CA PHE A 26 32.74 9.32 11.77
C PHE A 26 32.14 8.18 12.57
N GLU A 27 30.83 7.96 12.43
CA GLU A 27 30.14 6.87 13.07
C GLU A 27 29.45 6.02 12.01
N TYR A 28 29.38 4.71 12.26
CA TYR A 28 28.78 3.80 11.29
C TYR A 28 27.29 3.71 11.58
N GLU A 29 26.45 4.10 10.59
CA GLU A 29 24.99 4.03 10.68
C GLU A 29 24.46 4.54 12.03
N PRO A 30 24.81 5.77 12.42
CA PRO A 30 24.47 6.27 13.76
C PRO A 30 22.98 6.57 13.92
N PHE A 31 22.29 6.87 12.85
CA PHE A 31 20.86 7.16 12.91
C PHE A 31 20.24 6.95 11.54
N ARG A 32 18.93 7.01 11.49
CA ARG A 32 18.18 6.86 10.24
C ARG A 32 17.59 8.20 9.85
N VAL A 33 17.60 8.49 8.57
CA VAL A 33 17.03 9.73 8.05
C VAL A 33 15.73 9.39 7.35
N PRO A 34 14.58 9.90 7.84
CA PRO A 34 13.33 9.66 7.14
C PRO A 34 13.32 10.42 5.82
N TYR A 35 12.73 9.80 4.80
CA TYR A 35 12.56 10.48 3.53
C TYR A 35 11.25 10.04 2.91
N ILE A 36 10.72 10.87 2.03
CA ILE A 36 9.43 10.64 1.42
C ILE A 36 9.59 10.44 -0.07
N ILE A 37 8.99 9.36 -0.59
CA ILE A 37 8.94 9.13 -2.02
C ILE A 37 7.55 9.51 -2.50
N LYS A 38 7.49 10.41 -3.47
CA LYS A 38 6.23 10.82 -4.03
C LYS A 38 5.88 9.91 -5.19
N ARG A 39 4.68 9.33 -5.15
CA ARG A 39 4.19 8.47 -6.21
C ARG A 39 2.82 8.94 -6.63
N GLU A 40 2.44 8.58 -7.85
CA GLU A 40 1.14 8.95 -8.38
C GLU A 40 0.27 7.72 -8.54
N TYR A 41 -1.03 7.90 -8.38
CA TYR A 41 -1.99 6.84 -8.53
C TYR A 41 -3.03 7.25 -9.57
N CYS A 42 -3.27 6.38 -10.54
CA CYS A 42 -4.28 6.61 -11.56
C CYS A 42 -5.38 5.58 -11.35
N PRO A 43 -6.59 6.00 -10.92
CA PRO A 43 -7.67 5.04 -10.73
C PRO A 43 -8.18 4.52 -12.07
N ASP A 44 -8.80 3.33 -12.02
CA ASP A 44 -9.35 2.75 -13.26
C ASP A 44 -10.52 3.57 -13.78
N PHE A 45 -11.40 4.02 -12.90
CA PHE A 45 -12.53 4.85 -13.29
C PHE A 45 -12.75 5.93 -12.25
N VAL A 46 -13.33 7.04 -12.66
CA VAL A 46 -13.67 8.13 -11.75
C VAL A 46 -15.08 8.62 -12.05
N HIS A 47 -15.89 8.73 -11.00
CA HIS A 47 -17.18 9.41 -11.09
C HIS A 47 -16.94 10.82 -10.55
N GLU A 48 -16.73 11.76 -11.46
CA GLU A 48 -16.27 13.09 -11.04
C GLU A 48 -17.28 13.85 -10.20
N ALA A 49 -18.55 13.67 -10.48
CA ALA A 49 -19.58 14.42 -9.73
C ALA A 49 -19.54 14.10 -8.24
N THR A 50 -19.20 12.87 -7.85
CA THR A 50 -19.15 12.48 -6.44
C THR A 50 -17.74 12.31 -5.92
N GLY A 51 -16.73 12.43 -6.78
CA GLY A 51 -15.35 12.20 -6.36
C GLY A 51 -15.05 10.73 -6.05
N THR A 52 -15.80 9.81 -6.63
CA THR A 52 -15.61 8.38 -6.40
C THR A 52 -14.57 7.83 -7.36
N LEU A 53 -13.47 7.31 -6.81
CA LEU A 53 -12.41 6.66 -7.58
C LEU A 53 -12.62 5.17 -7.48
N VAL A 54 -12.69 4.49 -8.62
CA VAL A 54 -12.98 3.07 -8.68
C VAL A 54 -11.74 2.31 -9.11
N GLU A 55 -11.35 1.34 -8.31
CA GLU A 55 -10.23 0.46 -8.61
C GLU A 55 -10.76 -0.97 -8.81
N CYS A 56 -10.48 -1.56 -9.96
CA CYS A 56 -10.90 -2.93 -10.26
C CYS A 56 -9.74 -3.88 -9.94
N LYS A 57 -10.00 -4.90 -9.11
CA LYS A 57 -8.95 -5.82 -8.69
C LYS A 57 -9.37 -7.26 -8.82
N GLY A 58 -8.54 -8.04 -9.53
CA GLY A 58 -8.70 -9.49 -9.57
C GLY A 58 -7.94 -10.17 -8.45
N PHE A 59 -6.81 -9.59 -8.04
CA PHE A 59 -6.01 -10.09 -6.94
C PHE A 59 -5.09 -8.97 -6.46
N PHE A 60 -4.55 -9.11 -5.25
CA PHE A 60 -3.57 -8.16 -4.75
C PHE A 60 -2.17 -8.66 -5.04
N ARG A 61 -1.33 -7.75 -5.50
CA ARG A 61 0.10 -8.01 -5.64
C ARG A 61 0.79 -7.64 -4.34
N GLU A 62 2.03 -8.07 -4.20
CA GLU A 62 2.81 -7.69 -3.05
C GLU A 62 2.90 -6.16 -2.98
N GLY A 63 2.62 -5.61 -1.82
CA GLY A 63 2.66 -4.16 -1.62
C GLY A 63 1.34 -3.45 -1.90
N ASP A 64 0.36 -4.13 -2.51
CA ASP A 64 -0.90 -3.47 -2.86
C ASP A 64 -1.67 -2.99 -1.63
N THR A 65 -1.72 -3.78 -0.56
CA THR A 65 -2.45 -3.36 0.63
C THR A 65 -1.87 -2.07 1.19
N LYS A 66 -0.55 -1.96 1.22
CA LYS A 66 0.10 -0.75 1.68
C LYS A 66 -0.18 0.41 0.75
N LYS A 67 -0.09 0.15 -0.56
CA LYS A 67 -0.32 1.18 -1.57
C LYS A 67 -1.71 1.79 -1.43
N TYR A 68 -2.73 0.95 -1.36
CA TYR A 68 -4.10 1.47 -1.36
C TYR A 68 -4.49 2.11 -0.03
N LYS A 69 -3.88 1.68 1.06
CA LYS A 69 -4.06 2.41 2.31
C LYS A 69 -3.48 3.81 2.20
N SER A 70 -2.30 3.93 1.59
CA SER A 70 -1.68 5.23 1.40
C SER A 70 -2.48 6.11 0.46
N VAL A 71 -2.99 5.53 -0.63
CA VAL A 71 -3.83 6.27 -1.56
C VAL A 71 -5.05 6.81 -0.83
N ARG A 72 -5.76 5.94 -0.10
CA ARG A 72 -6.94 6.34 0.63
C ARG A 72 -6.64 7.49 1.59
N ASP A 73 -5.54 7.36 2.34
CA ASP A 73 -5.17 8.36 3.34
C ASP A 73 -4.77 9.70 2.73
N CYS A 74 -4.32 9.70 1.48
CA CYS A 74 -3.91 10.91 0.80
C CYS A 74 -5.05 11.60 0.04
N LEU A 75 -6.21 10.96 -0.09
CA LEU A 75 -7.31 11.57 -0.83
C LEU A 75 -7.92 12.73 -0.04
N PRO A 76 -8.26 13.83 -0.72
CA PRO A 76 -8.97 14.91 -0.06
C PRO A 76 -10.39 14.47 0.31
N ASP A 77 -11.03 15.23 1.19
CA ASP A 77 -12.33 14.84 1.73
C ASP A 77 -13.42 14.67 0.69
N HIS A 78 -13.31 15.35 -0.44
CA HIS A 78 -14.33 15.26 -1.48
C HIS A 78 -14.12 14.05 -2.42
N GLN A 79 -13.12 13.24 -2.15
CA GLN A 79 -12.86 12.05 -2.95
C GLN A 79 -12.83 10.81 -2.07
N ARG A 80 -13.18 9.68 -2.66
CA ARG A 80 -13.12 8.41 -1.94
C ARG A 80 -12.75 7.30 -2.90
N LEU A 81 -12.09 6.30 -2.37
CA LEU A 81 -11.69 5.11 -3.12
C LEU A 81 -12.67 3.99 -2.85
N VAL A 82 -13.13 3.33 -3.92
CA VAL A 82 -13.93 2.12 -3.80
C VAL A 82 -13.31 1.05 -4.68
N PHE A 83 -13.53 -0.20 -4.33
CA PHE A 83 -13.00 -1.33 -5.09
C PHE A 83 -14.13 -2.10 -5.76
N VAL A 84 -13.86 -2.57 -6.97
CA VAL A 84 -14.71 -3.58 -7.60
C VAL A 84 -13.85 -4.85 -7.65
N LEU A 85 -14.24 -5.85 -6.88
CA LEU A 85 -13.45 -7.06 -6.72
C LEU A 85 -14.00 -8.17 -7.61
N MET A 86 -13.10 -8.78 -8.42
CA MET A 86 -13.52 -9.88 -9.28
C MET A 86 -13.92 -11.08 -8.46
N LYS A 87 -13.16 -11.38 -7.40
CA LYS A 87 -13.43 -12.49 -6.49
C LYS A 87 -13.27 -12.00 -5.05
N PRO A 88 -14.35 -11.50 -4.45
CA PRO A 88 -14.25 -10.94 -3.10
C PRO A 88 -13.71 -11.92 -2.06
N GLU A 89 -13.96 -13.21 -2.26
CA GLU A 89 -13.53 -14.25 -1.32
C GLU A 89 -12.07 -14.63 -1.49
N LYS A 90 -11.38 -14.10 -2.48
CA LYS A 90 -9.97 -14.43 -2.69
C LYS A 90 -9.13 -13.86 -1.56
N LYS A 91 -8.16 -14.63 -1.10
CA LYS A 91 -7.30 -14.17 -0.01
C LYS A 91 -6.39 -13.04 -0.47
N ILE A 92 -6.01 -12.18 0.46
CA ILE A 92 -5.17 -11.03 0.11
C ILE A 92 -3.77 -11.45 -0.32
N ARG A 93 -3.33 -12.64 0.09
CA ARG A 93 -2.09 -13.23 -0.39
C ARG A 93 -2.08 -14.70 -0.01
N LYS A 94 -1.17 -15.44 -0.62
CA LYS A 94 -1.04 -16.86 -0.34
C LYS A 94 -0.74 -17.05 1.15
N GLY A 95 -1.47 -17.96 1.77
CA GLY A 95 -1.28 -18.26 3.19
C GLY A 95 -2.04 -17.36 4.14
N ALA A 96 -2.65 -16.28 3.64
CA ALA A 96 -3.43 -15.41 4.50
C ALA A 96 -4.82 -16.00 4.73
N LYS A 97 -5.41 -15.65 5.85
CA LYS A 97 -6.79 -16.04 6.16
C LYS A 97 -7.76 -14.98 5.70
N MET A 98 -7.32 -13.74 5.62
CA MET A 98 -8.19 -12.62 5.27
C MET A 98 -8.46 -12.58 3.78
N THR A 99 -9.74 -12.37 3.41
CA THR A 99 -10.11 -12.20 2.01
C THR A 99 -9.94 -10.74 1.60
N MET A 100 -9.99 -10.50 0.28
CA MET A 100 -9.92 -9.14 -0.22
C MET A 100 -11.09 -8.30 0.26
N ALA A 101 -12.30 -8.90 0.31
CA ALA A 101 -13.46 -8.19 0.81
C ALA A 101 -13.29 -7.84 2.29
N GLN A 102 -12.77 -8.78 3.08
CA GLN A 102 -12.54 -8.51 4.50
C GLN A 102 -11.52 -7.42 4.71
N TRP A 103 -10.49 -7.39 3.85
CA TRP A 103 -9.48 -6.34 3.94
C TRP A 103 -10.10 -4.97 3.67
N CYS A 104 -10.95 -4.87 2.64
CA CYS A 104 -11.63 -3.61 2.35
C CYS A 104 -12.47 -3.17 3.55
N GLU A 105 -13.21 -4.10 4.15
CA GLU A 105 -14.05 -3.78 5.30
C GLU A 105 -13.21 -3.32 6.48
N LYS A 106 -12.10 -3.99 6.72
CA LYS A 106 -11.21 -3.61 7.81
C LYS A 106 -10.66 -2.21 7.61
N GLU A 107 -10.37 -1.84 6.36
CA GLU A 107 -9.79 -0.54 6.05
C GLU A 107 -10.83 0.53 5.76
N ASN A 108 -12.11 0.21 5.96
CA ASN A 108 -13.21 1.13 5.72
C ASN A 108 -13.24 1.63 4.27
N ILE A 109 -12.96 0.71 3.34
CA ILE A 109 -13.02 1.00 1.92
C ILE A 109 -14.23 0.24 1.37
N ALA A 110 -15.15 0.95 0.74
CA ALA A 110 -16.32 0.31 0.16
C ALA A 110 -15.90 -0.59 -0.99
N TRP A 111 -16.57 -1.73 -1.12
CA TRP A 111 -16.26 -2.63 -2.23
C TRP A 111 -17.54 -3.17 -2.83
N TYR A 112 -17.44 -3.52 -4.10
CA TYR A 112 -18.53 -4.09 -4.87
C TYR A 112 -17.97 -5.27 -5.66
N SER A 113 -18.86 -6.14 -6.14
CA SER A 113 -18.45 -7.22 -7.02
C SER A 113 -19.15 -7.03 -8.35
N ARG A 114 -18.87 -7.94 -9.29
CA ARG A 114 -19.55 -7.88 -10.58
C ARG A 114 -21.06 -7.92 -10.37
N ASP A 115 -21.52 -8.72 -9.38
CA ASP A 115 -22.94 -8.88 -9.14
C ASP A 115 -23.59 -7.67 -8.47
N THR A 116 -22.80 -6.79 -7.89
CA THR A 116 -23.33 -5.63 -7.18
C THR A 116 -22.96 -4.30 -7.82
N LEU A 117 -22.55 -4.33 -9.11
CA LEU A 117 -22.21 -3.09 -9.81
C LEU A 117 -23.39 -2.12 -9.89
N LYS A 118 -24.61 -2.64 -9.96
CA LYS A 118 -25.78 -1.77 -9.97
C LYS A 118 -25.92 -0.99 -8.68
N GLU A 119 -25.47 -1.59 -7.59
CA GLU A 119 -25.47 -0.90 -6.29
C GLU A 119 -24.47 0.25 -6.29
N LEU A 120 -23.30 0.05 -6.91
CA LEU A 120 -22.33 1.12 -7.02
C LEU A 120 -22.94 2.28 -7.81
N ILE A 121 -23.58 1.99 -8.94
CA ILE A 121 -24.20 3.01 -9.77
C ILE A 121 -25.25 3.75 -8.96
N ARG A 122 -26.09 3.02 -8.23
CA ARG A 122 -27.14 3.64 -7.42
C ARG A 122 -26.54 4.52 -6.33
N ASP A 123 -25.48 4.03 -5.67
CA ASP A 123 -24.86 4.78 -4.58
C ASP A 123 -24.28 6.10 -5.04
N VAL A 124 -23.56 6.09 -6.16
CA VAL A 124 -23.00 7.35 -6.67
C VAL A 124 -24.08 8.27 -7.24
N THR A 125 -25.11 7.69 -7.86
CA THR A 125 -26.18 8.50 -8.45
C THR A 125 -26.98 9.18 -7.33
N ASN A 126 -27.35 8.43 -6.30
CA ASN A 126 -28.12 9.01 -5.21
C ASN A 126 -27.33 10.06 -4.47
N THR A 127 -26.04 9.80 -4.23
CA THR A 127 -25.19 10.75 -3.53
C THR A 127 -24.99 12.02 -4.37
N GLY A 128 -24.75 11.85 -5.66
CA GLY A 128 -24.51 12.98 -6.55
C GLY A 128 -25.77 13.76 -6.86
N GLY A 129 -26.92 13.18 -6.62
CA GLY A 129 -28.18 13.87 -6.90
C GLY A 129 -28.57 14.89 -5.88
N ASN A 130 -27.84 14.94 -4.80
CA ASN A 130 -28.12 15.93 -3.75
C ASN A 130 -27.17 17.13 -3.80
#